data_3e5edb014c237b7cafece437b223fcfe
#
_entry.id   3e5edb014c237b7cafece437b223fcfe
#
_cell.length_a   1.000
_cell.length_b   1.000
_cell.length_c   1.000
_cell.angle_alpha   90.00
_cell.angle_beta   90.00
_cell.angle_gamma   90.00
#
_symmetry.space_group_name_H-M   'P 1'
#
loop_
_entity.id
_entity.type
_entity.pdbx_description
1 polymer ?
#
loop_
_entity_poly.entity_id
_entity_poly.type
_entity_poly.pdbx_seq_one_letter_code
_entity_poly.pdbx_strand_id
1 'polypeptide(L)'
;MGIPIKLIAGSSNMKLAQEISEYLDIPLSKTLLSKFSDGEIRVQIEESMRGGDIFVIQSLSAPINDHIMELVLLLDAIKRASAYRITAVIPYFAYARQDRKDKPRVPISARVLADMITNAGAQRXXXXXXXHKSITINDLQSTKRLWVNRKNKKHKTAKKKEIQRQ
;
A
#
# COMPACT_ATOMS: atom_id res chain seq x y z
N MET A 1 15.20 15.62 -10.53
CA MET A 1 14.69 15.17 -9.20
C MET A 1 13.96 13.84 -9.34
N GLY A 2 14.18 12.92 -8.39
CA GLY A 2 13.42 11.67 -8.39
C GLY A 2 12.01 11.87 -7.85
N ILE A 3 11.07 11.00 -8.25
CA ILE A 3 9.70 11.00 -7.72
C ILE A 3 9.77 10.70 -6.20
N PRO A 4 9.20 11.54 -5.34
CA PRO A 4 9.23 11.29 -3.90
C PRO A 4 8.41 10.07 -3.53
N ILE A 5 8.97 9.20 -2.69
CA ILE A 5 8.27 8.02 -2.19
C ILE A 5 7.67 8.38 -0.83
N LYS A 6 6.40 8.03 -0.64
CA LYS A 6 5.68 8.24 0.63
C LYS A 6 5.03 6.95 1.09
N LEU A 7 4.97 6.77 2.40
CA LEU A 7 4.32 5.63 3.03
C LEU A 7 3.08 6.10 3.79
N ILE A 8 1.97 5.42 3.58
CA ILE A 8 0.74 5.62 4.35
C ILE A 8 0.39 4.30 5.04
N ALA A 9 0.10 4.36 6.32
CA ALA A 9 -0.37 3.22 7.08
C ALA A 9 -1.88 3.31 7.28
N GLY A 10 -2.58 2.21 7.00
CA GLY A 10 -3.92 2.00 7.52
C GLY A 10 -3.86 1.50 8.97
N SER A 11 -5.01 1.35 9.60
CA SER A 11 -5.09 1.05 11.04
C SER A 11 -4.83 -0.42 11.39
N SER A 12 -4.85 -1.34 10.41
CA SER A 12 -4.89 -2.78 10.66
C SER A 12 -3.63 -3.34 11.32
N ASN A 13 -2.46 -2.78 11.01
CA ASN A 13 -1.18 -3.27 11.55
C ASN A 13 -0.14 -2.14 11.57
N MET A 14 -0.31 -1.23 12.51
CA MET A 14 0.58 -0.08 12.68
C MET A 14 2.01 -0.50 13.00
N LYS A 15 2.19 -1.58 13.78
CA LYS A 15 3.51 -2.11 14.11
C LYS A 15 4.30 -2.47 12.85
N LEU A 16 3.69 -3.25 11.94
CA LEU A 16 4.32 -3.61 10.67
C LEU A 16 4.65 -2.37 9.83
N ALA A 17 3.73 -1.40 9.77
CA ALA A 17 3.96 -0.17 9.01
C ALA A 17 5.14 0.62 9.57
N GLN A 18 5.28 0.67 10.88
CA GLN A 18 6.42 1.32 11.55
C GLN A 18 7.73 0.60 11.26
N GLU A 19 7.75 -0.73 11.34
CA GLU A 19 8.94 -1.55 11.00
C GLU A 19 9.38 -1.32 9.55
N ILE A 20 8.41 -1.24 8.62
CA ILE A 20 8.70 -0.94 7.20
C ILE A 20 9.28 0.47 7.06
N SER A 21 8.68 1.45 7.73
CA SER A 21 9.13 2.84 7.74
C SER A 21 10.57 2.96 8.22
N GLU A 22 10.90 2.32 9.34
CA GLU A 22 12.25 2.30 9.92
C GLU A 22 13.24 1.60 8.98
N TYR A 23 12.87 0.43 8.45
CA TYR A 23 13.75 -0.33 7.55
C TYR A 23 14.10 0.46 6.29
N LEU A 24 13.15 1.24 5.77
CA LEU A 24 13.31 1.99 4.53
C LEU A 24 13.86 3.39 4.76
N ASP A 25 13.89 3.85 6.00
CA ASP A 25 14.25 5.22 6.37
C ASP A 25 13.34 6.24 5.67
N ILE A 26 12.03 5.94 5.64
CA ILE A 26 10.99 6.80 5.07
C ILE A 26 9.88 6.94 6.12
N PRO A 27 9.61 8.14 6.61
CA PRO A 27 8.58 8.30 7.65
C PRO A 27 7.18 8.00 7.12
N LEU A 28 6.31 7.53 8.01
CA LEU A 28 4.89 7.39 7.70
C LEU A 28 4.26 8.78 7.58
N SER A 29 3.50 8.98 6.52
CA SER A 29 2.74 10.21 6.30
C SER A 29 1.59 10.32 7.32
N LYS A 30 1.29 11.54 7.72
CA LYS A 30 0.25 11.83 8.71
C LYS A 30 -1.14 11.59 8.11
N THR A 31 -1.92 10.75 8.77
CA THR A 31 -3.31 10.46 8.40
C THR A 31 -4.19 10.44 9.65
N LEU A 32 -5.40 10.90 9.51
CA LEU A 32 -6.43 10.74 10.52
C LEU A 32 -7.36 9.61 10.08
N LEU A 33 -7.38 8.53 10.85
CA LEU A 33 -8.23 7.37 10.63
C LEU A 33 -9.12 7.19 11.86
N SER A 34 -10.42 7.23 11.66
CA SER A 34 -11.38 7.14 12.77
C SER A 34 -12.70 6.58 12.25
N LYS A 35 -13.68 6.48 13.13
CA LYS A 35 -15.06 6.15 12.77
C LYS A 35 -15.99 7.25 13.27
N PHE A 36 -17.04 7.50 12.51
CA PHE A 36 -18.17 8.26 12.97
C PHE A 36 -19.00 7.42 13.97
N SER A 37 -19.88 8.07 14.69
CA SER A 37 -20.72 7.41 15.72
C SER A 37 -21.63 6.31 15.16
N ASP A 38 -21.98 6.40 13.88
CA ASP A 38 -22.77 5.38 13.18
C ASP A 38 -21.94 4.23 12.61
N GLY A 39 -20.60 4.28 12.78
CA GLY A 39 -19.67 3.25 12.33
C GLY A 39 -19.03 3.51 10.97
N GLU A 40 -19.41 4.57 10.27
CA GLU A 40 -18.77 4.93 8.99
C GLU A 40 -17.29 5.29 9.22
N ILE A 41 -16.44 4.85 8.30
CA ILE A 41 -15.00 5.11 8.40
C ILE A 41 -14.70 6.51 7.88
N ARG A 42 -13.92 7.25 8.67
CA ARG A 42 -13.41 8.57 8.30
C ARG A 42 -11.93 8.49 8.00
N VAL A 43 -11.55 9.00 6.83
CA VAL A 43 -10.17 9.06 6.37
C VAL A 43 -9.83 10.50 6.01
N GLN A 44 -8.70 10.98 6.50
CA GLN A 44 -8.16 12.29 6.10
C GLN A 44 -6.64 12.18 5.99
N ILE A 45 -6.08 12.63 4.86
CA ILE A 45 -4.65 12.69 4.66
C ILE A 45 -4.20 14.12 4.98
N GLU A 46 -3.24 14.25 5.89
CA GLU A 46 -2.82 15.55 6.43
C GLU A 46 -1.54 16.08 5.77
N GLU A 47 -1.10 15.42 4.68
CA GLU A 47 0.08 15.83 3.93
C GLU A 47 -0.20 15.81 2.42
N SER A 48 0.56 16.60 1.67
CA SER A 48 0.45 16.60 0.20
C SER A 48 0.95 15.28 -0.37
N MET A 49 0.14 14.66 -1.24
CA MET A 49 0.48 13.43 -1.98
C MET A 49 0.82 13.72 -3.44
N ARG A 50 0.72 14.99 -3.85
CA ARG A 50 0.86 15.39 -5.26
C ARG A 50 2.19 14.93 -5.84
N GLY A 51 2.12 14.23 -6.97
CA GLY A 51 3.28 13.76 -7.71
C GLY A 51 4.11 12.69 -7.04
N GLY A 52 3.67 12.17 -5.89
CA GLY A 52 4.39 11.14 -5.14
C GLY A 52 4.09 9.72 -5.61
N ASP A 53 5.06 8.83 -5.39
CA ASP A 53 4.90 7.38 -5.51
C ASP A 53 4.48 6.86 -4.13
N ILE A 54 3.20 6.56 -3.97
CA ILE A 54 2.57 6.34 -2.66
C ILE A 54 2.39 4.85 -2.41
N PHE A 55 2.85 4.37 -1.27
CA PHE A 55 2.66 3.00 -0.81
C PHE A 55 1.71 3.01 0.39
N VAL A 56 0.56 2.36 0.23
CA VAL A 56 -0.46 2.24 1.28
C VAL A 56 -0.35 0.87 1.90
N ILE A 57 -0.01 0.79 3.17
CA ILE A 57 0.20 -0.45 3.92
C ILE A 57 -1.08 -0.74 4.72
N GLN A 58 -1.83 -1.77 4.33
CA GLN A 58 -3.06 -2.16 5.02
C GLN A 58 -3.30 -3.66 4.90
N SER A 59 -3.31 -4.36 6.01
CA SER A 59 -3.69 -5.77 6.07
C SER A 59 -5.22 -5.90 6.12
N LEU A 60 -5.78 -6.85 5.38
CA LEU A 60 -7.23 -7.08 5.39
C LEU A 60 -7.60 -8.14 6.43
N SER A 61 -6.96 -8.08 7.60
CA SER A 61 -7.26 -8.90 8.78
C SER A 61 -8.54 -8.40 9.49
N ALA A 62 -8.99 -9.13 10.50
CA ALA A 62 -10.20 -8.74 11.25
C ALA A 62 -10.02 -7.39 11.97
N PRO A 63 -11.01 -6.53 11.97
CA PRO A 63 -12.32 -6.63 11.32
C PRO A 63 -12.24 -6.38 9.81
N ILE A 64 -12.48 -7.45 9.04
CA ILE A 64 -12.12 -7.53 7.62
C ILE A 64 -12.78 -6.42 6.79
N ASN A 65 -14.10 -6.27 6.92
CA ASN A 65 -14.85 -5.34 6.06
C ASN A 65 -14.52 -3.88 6.38
N ASP A 66 -14.23 -3.57 7.64
CA ASP A 66 -13.78 -2.24 8.05
C ASP A 66 -12.44 -1.91 7.39
N HIS A 67 -11.49 -2.84 7.45
CA HIS A 67 -10.15 -2.63 6.85
C HIS A 67 -10.19 -2.55 5.33
N ILE A 68 -11.14 -3.28 4.69
CA ILE A 68 -11.37 -3.15 3.24
C ILE A 68 -11.89 -1.74 2.92
N MET A 69 -12.92 -1.28 3.63
CA MET A 69 -13.50 0.04 3.37
C MET A 69 -12.48 1.15 3.67
N GLU A 70 -11.72 1.03 4.75
CA GLU A 70 -10.66 1.98 5.08
C GLU A 70 -9.62 2.06 3.95
N LEU A 71 -9.19 0.92 3.42
CA LEU A 71 -8.24 0.87 2.29
C LEU A 71 -8.82 1.56 1.06
N VAL A 72 -10.06 1.26 0.70
CA VAL A 72 -10.74 1.84 -0.47
C VAL A 72 -10.81 3.36 -0.34
N LEU A 73 -11.19 3.86 0.84
CA LEU A 73 -11.29 5.30 1.10
C LEU A 73 -9.90 5.98 1.08
N LEU A 74 -8.88 5.33 1.64
CA LEU A 74 -7.49 5.84 1.56
C LEU A 74 -7.03 5.96 0.11
N LEU A 75 -7.27 4.93 -0.71
CA LEU A 75 -6.87 4.92 -2.12
C LEU A 75 -7.54 6.05 -2.90
N ASP A 76 -8.86 6.26 -2.68
CA ASP A 76 -9.59 7.33 -3.35
C ASP A 76 -9.08 8.71 -2.91
N ALA A 77 -8.82 8.90 -1.62
CA ALA A 77 -8.27 10.17 -1.11
C ALA A 77 -6.90 10.48 -1.74
N ILE A 78 -6.03 9.48 -1.86
CA ILE A 78 -4.70 9.63 -2.46
C ILE A 78 -4.82 9.94 -3.97
N LYS A 79 -5.73 9.25 -4.66
CA LYS A 79 -6.02 9.48 -6.09
C LYS A 79 -6.46 10.92 -6.32
N ARG A 80 -7.39 11.43 -5.49
CA ARG A 80 -7.87 12.81 -5.55
C ARG A 80 -6.79 13.84 -5.19
N ALA A 81 -5.80 13.43 -4.38
CA ALA A 81 -4.65 14.26 -4.04
C ALA A 81 -3.57 14.28 -5.14
N SER A 82 -3.87 13.77 -6.34
CA SER A 82 -2.99 13.81 -7.53
C SER A 82 -1.66 13.10 -7.32
N ALA A 83 -1.68 11.95 -6.66
CA ALA A 83 -0.50 11.07 -6.58
C ALA A 83 -0.06 10.64 -7.98
N TYR A 84 1.25 10.49 -8.18
CA TYR A 84 1.79 10.00 -9.45
C TYR A 84 1.48 8.51 -9.64
N ARG A 85 1.63 7.72 -8.57
CA ARG A 85 1.38 6.28 -8.59
C ARG A 85 0.98 5.81 -7.19
N ILE A 86 0.08 4.83 -7.15
CA ILE A 86 -0.45 4.28 -5.89
C ILE A 86 -0.24 2.77 -5.87
N THR A 87 0.46 2.28 -4.87
CA THR A 87 0.69 0.86 -4.63
C THR A 87 0.04 0.44 -3.32
N ALA A 88 -0.92 -0.46 -3.37
CA ALA A 88 -1.50 -1.06 -2.18
C ALA A 88 -0.63 -2.23 -1.71
N VAL A 89 -0.10 -2.13 -0.50
CA VAL A 89 0.69 -3.17 0.15
C VAL A 89 -0.22 -3.90 1.13
N ILE A 90 -0.63 -5.11 0.77
CA ILE A 90 -1.66 -5.85 1.50
C ILE A 90 -1.05 -7.17 2.01
N PRO A 91 -0.48 -7.17 3.23
CA PRO A 91 0.16 -8.37 3.77
C PRO A 91 -0.77 -9.58 3.86
N TYR A 92 -2.03 -9.36 4.23
CA TYR A 92 -3.06 -10.39 4.21
C TYR A 92 -4.22 -9.93 3.32
N PHE A 93 -4.52 -10.70 2.27
CA PHE A 93 -5.60 -10.40 1.32
C PHE A 93 -6.83 -11.24 1.69
N ALA A 94 -7.84 -10.58 2.22
CA ALA A 94 -9.10 -11.24 2.59
C ALA A 94 -9.83 -11.76 1.35
N TYR A 95 -10.70 -12.75 1.55
CA TYR A 95 -11.50 -13.39 0.49
C TYR A 95 -10.66 -14.14 -0.56
N ALA A 96 -9.34 -14.28 -0.40
CA ALA A 96 -8.47 -14.94 -1.38
C ALA A 96 -8.88 -16.40 -1.64
N ARG A 97 -9.47 -17.06 -0.64
CA ARG A 97 -9.98 -18.44 -0.79
C ARG A 97 -11.23 -18.55 -1.68
N GLN A 98 -11.85 -17.41 -2.03
CA GLN A 98 -13.03 -17.36 -2.91
C GLN A 98 -12.61 -16.81 -4.28
N ASP A 99 -11.59 -17.43 -4.88
CA ASP A 99 -10.98 -17.02 -6.13
C ASP A 99 -11.59 -17.67 -7.37
N ARG A 100 -12.52 -18.61 -7.18
CA ARG A 100 -13.20 -19.34 -8.27
C ARG A 100 -14.61 -19.73 -7.85
N LYS A 101 -15.45 -20.05 -8.85
CA LYS A 101 -16.80 -20.56 -8.62
C LYS A 101 -16.72 -22.05 -8.28
N ASP A 102 -17.21 -22.41 -7.12
CA ASP A 102 -17.39 -23.81 -6.70
C ASP A 102 -18.84 -24.27 -6.86
N LYS A 103 -19.80 -23.35 -7.03
CA LYS A 103 -21.22 -23.60 -7.20
C LYS A 103 -21.85 -22.58 -8.16
N PRO A 104 -23.01 -22.90 -8.76
CA PRO A 104 -23.79 -21.91 -9.52
C PRO A 104 -24.23 -20.73 -8.63
N ARG A 105 -24.27 -19.53 -9.20
CA ARG A 105 -24.81 -18.31 -8.59
C ARG A 105 -24.08 -17.85 -7.33
N VAL A 106 -22.78 -18.17 -7.19
CA VAL A 106 -21.93 -17.62 -6.13
C VAL A 106 -20.99 -16.57 -6.69
N PRO A 107 -20.58 -15.58 -5.89
CA PRO A 107 -19.61 -14.57 -6.37
C PRO A 107 -18.20 -15.16 -6.48
N ILE A 108 -17.32 -14.47 -7.18
CA ILE A 108 -15.88 -14.62 -7.07
C ILE A 108 -15.39 -13.46 -6.22
N SER A 109 -15.45 -13.63 -4.90
CA SER A 109 -15.26 -12.52 -3.95
C SER A 109 -13.86 -11.92 -4.03
N ALA A 110 -12.84 -12.73 -4.28
CA ALA A 110 -11.47 -12.25 -4.46
C ALA A 110 -11.37 -11.27 -5.64
N ARG A 111 -12.09 -11.54 -6.73
CA ARG A 111 -12.12 -10.66 -7.90
C ARG A 111 -12.86 -9.36 -7.61
N VAL A 112 -14.03 -9.46 -6.96
CA VAL A 112 -14.80 -8.26 -6.57
C VAL A 112 -13.93 -7.32 -5.74
N LEU A 113 -13.22 -7.85 -4.75
CA LEU A 113 -12.34 -7.06 -3.90
C LEU A 113 -11.18 -6.43 -4.70
N ALA A 114 -10.56 -7.21 -5.60
CA ALA A 114 -9.47 -6.70 -6.45
C ALA A 114 -9.97 -5.55 -7.35
N ASP A 115 -11.16 -5.69 -7.93
CA ASP A 115 -11.78 -4.65 -8.76
C ASP A 115 -12.09 -3.39 -7.95
N MET A 116 -12.59 -3.54 -6.71
CA MET A 116 -12.84 -2.40 -5.80
C MET A 116 -11.54 -1.63 -5.52
N ILE A 117 -10.47 -2.33 -5.18
CA ILE A 117 -9.16 -1.74 -4.86
C ILE A 117 -8.58 -1.01 -6.10
N THR A 118 -8.68 -1.64 -7.26
CA THR A 118 -8.20 -1.06 -8.52
C THR A 118 -8.98 0.19 -8.89
N ASN A 119 -10.32 0.11 -8.85
CA ASN A 119 -11.19 1.24 -9.19
C ASN A 119 -11.02 2.41 -8.21
N ALA A 120 -10.73 2.12 -6.95
CA ALA A 120 -10.46 3.15 -5.94
C ALA A 120 -9.15 3.92 -6.23
N GLY A 121 -8.22 3.31 -7.01
CA GLY A 121 -7.04 4.05 -7.44
C GLY A 121 -5.72 3.30 -7.40
N ALA A 122 -5.68 2.07 -6.86
CA ALA A 122 -4.43 1.30 -6.82
C ALA A 122 -4.03 0.83 -8.24
N GLN A 123 -2.83 1.18 -8.63
CA GLN A 123 -2.25 0.72 -9.90
C GLN A 123 -1.43 -0.56 -9.72
N ARG A 124 -1.10 -0.85 -8.48
CA ARG A 124 -0.30 -2.03 -8.13
C ARG A 124 -0.80 -2.64 -6.82
N UNK A 125 -0.74 -3.89 -6.61
CA UNK A 125 -1.05 -4.56 -5.40
C UNK A 125 0.16 -5.39 -5.00
N UNK A 126 0.49 -5.35 -3.98
CA UNK A 126 1.48 -6.16 -3.39
C UNK A 126 0.85 -6.91 -2.26
N UNK A 127 0.53 -8.06 -2.44
CA UNK A 127 -0.04 -8.94 -1.47
C UNK A 127 1.01 -9.91 -1.06
N UNK A 128 1.05 -10.07 0.07
CA UNK A 128 2.08 -10.91 0.57
C UNK A 128 1.59 -12.24 1.00
N UNK A 129 0.56 -12.30 1.43
CA UNK A 129 0.04 -13.53 1.90
C UNK A 129 -1.26 -13.84 1.24
N UNK A 130 -1.13 -14.22 0.29
CA UNK A 130 -2.28 -14.75 -0.34
C UNK A 130 -2.36 -16.21 -0.01
N UNK A 131 -3.07 -16.62 0.40
CA UNK A 131 -3.29 -17.99 0.69
C UNK A 131 -3.29 -18.86 -0.50
N HIS A 132 -3.37 -18.32 -1.63
CA HIS A 132 -3.17 -19.07 -2.85
C HIS A 132 -2.09 -18.45 -3.77
N LYS A 133 -1.49 -19.28 -4.57
CA LYS A 133 -0.28 -19.17 -5.37
C LYS A 133 -0.27 -18.10 -6.50
N SER A 134 -1.16 -17.13 -6.51
CA SER A 134 -1.29 -16.27 -7.70
C SER A 134 -0.80 -14.82 -7.55
N ILE A 135 -0.31 -14.46 -6.37
CA ILE A 135 0.41 -13.17 -6.21
C ILE A 135 1.80 -13.54 -5.71
N THR A 136 2.72 -13.58 -6.62
CA THR A 136 4.05 -14.11 -6.36
C THR A 136 4.88 -13.20 -5.44
N ILE A 137 5.56 -13.84 -4.53
CA ILE A 137 6.70 -13.31 -3.77
C ILE A 137 7.67 -12.54 -4.69
N ASN A 138 7.69 -12.84 -5.98
CA ASN A 138 8.48 -12.10 -6.97
C ASN A 138 8.06 -10.64 -7.12
N ASP A 139 6.79 -10.28 -6.91
CA ASP A 139 6.37 -8.87 -6.94
C ASP A 139 6.84 -8.11 -5.70
N LEU A 140 6.85 -8.78 -4.55
CA LEU A 140 7.44 -8.22 -3.32
C LEU A 140 8.98 -8.18 -3.41
N GLN A 141 9.60 -9.20 -4.00
CA GLN A 141 11.04 -9.22 -4.21
C GLN A 141 11.50 -8.23 -5.27
N SER A 142 10.71 -8.02 -6.32
CA SER A 142 11.01 -6.98 -7.32
C SER A 142 10.86 -5.58 -6.70
N THR A 143 9.88 -5.38 -5.85
CA THR A 143 9.73 -4.15 -5.08
C THR A 143 10.93 -3.98 -4.14
N LYS A 144 11.30 -5.01 -3.39
CA LYS A 144 12.48 -5.01 -2.51
C LYS A 144 13.77 -4.73 -3.29
N ARG A 145 13.96 -5.36 -4.47
CA ARG A 145 15.12 -5.11 -5.34
C ARG A 145 15.15 -3.68 -5.88
N LEU A 146 14.00 -3.15 -6.29
CA LEU A 146 13.88 -1.75 -6.74
C LEU A 146 14.24 -0.77 -5.62
N TRP A 147 13.85 -1.07 -4.39
CA TRP A 147 14.12 -0.23 -3.21
C TRP A 147 15.58 -0.31 -2.80
N VAL A 148 16.16 -1.51 -2.73
CA VAL A 148 17.58 -1.72 -2.42
C VAL A 148 18.46 -1.05 -3.48
N ASN A 149 18.12 -1.19 -4.76
CA ASN A 149 18.86 -0.58 -5.84
C ASN A 149 18.79 0.96 -5.82
N ARG A 150 17.64 1.54 -5.43
CA ARG A 150 17.50 2.99 -5.24
C ARG A 150 18.34 3.49 -4.07
N LYS A 151 18.35 2.77 -2.95
CA LYS A 151 19.18 3.15 -1.78
C LYS A 151 20.66 3.10 -2.11
N ASN A 152 21.11 2.04 -2.78
CA ASN A 152 22.51 1.90 -3.24
C ASN A 152 22.90 2.98 -4.25
N LYS A 153 21.99 3.39 -5.14
CA LYS A 153 22.25 4.45 -6.11
C LYS A 153 22.36 5.81 -5.41
N LYS A 154 21.54 6.10 -4.40
CA LYS A 154 21.63 7.34 -3.60
C LYS A 154 22.94 7.39 -2.81
N HIS A 155 23.34 6.28 -2.17
CA HIS A 155 24.61 6.20 -1.43
C HIS A 155 25.82 6.40 -2.34
N LYS A 156 25.83 5.78 -3.51
CA LYS A 156 26.92 5.95 -4.51
C LYS A 156 26.99 7.39 -5.01
N THR A 157 25.84 8.03 -5.23
CA THR A 157 25.79 9.42 -5.72
C THR A 157 26.25 10.41 -4.63
N ALA A 158 25.85 10.17 -3.37
CA ALA A 158 26.28 10.98 -2.23
C ALA A 158 27.80 10.87 -2.02
N LYS A 159 28.33 9.64 -2.04
CA LYS A 159 29.77 9.39 -1.88
C LYS A 159 30.59 10.00 -3.02
N LYS A 160 30.08 9.97 -4.25
CA LYS A 160 30.75 10.58 -5.41
C LYS A 160 30.80 12.11 -5.30
N LYS A 161 29.73 12.75 -4.79
CA LYS A 161 29.70 14.21 -4.55
C LYS A 161 30.62 14.63 -3.42
N GLU A 162 30.82 13.78 -2.42
CA GLU A 162 31.72 14.05 -1.28
C GLU A 162 33.21 13.99 -1.72
N ILE A 163 33.56 13.01 -2.57
CA ILE A 163 34.88 12.86 -3.14
C ILE A 163 35.23 14.03 -4.08
N GLN A 164 34.26 14.59 -4.80
CA GLN A 164 34.49 15.73 -5.71
C GLN A 164 34.61 17.07 -4.98
N ARG A 165 34.34 17.12 -3.67
CA ARG A 165 34.46 18.35 -2.86
C ARG A 165 35.77 18.42 -2.05
N GLN A 166 36.58 17.36 -2.13
CA GLN A 166 37.96 17.33 -1.56
C GLN A 166 39.00 17.61 -2.64
#